data_3ea5b87a8c300a8f8559d50c90597fd8
#
_entry.id   3ea5b87a8c300a8f8559d50c90597fd8
#
_cell.length_a   1.000
_cell.length_b   1.000
_cell.length_c   1.000
_cell.angle_alpha   90.00
_cell.angle_beta   90.00
_cell.angle_gamma   90.00
#
_symmetry.space_group_name_H-M   'P 1'
#
loop_
_entity.id
_entity.type
_entity.pdbx_description
1 polymer ?
#
loop_
_entity_poly.entity_id
_entity_poly.type
_entity_poly.pdbx_seq_one_letter_code
_entity_poly.pdbx_strand_id
1 'polypeptide(L)'
;LWPGKPLYFAKTSGTTSGTKYIPISKQSIPFHINAARDALFSYVSETGNASFFDGKLIFLSGSPEMEKKKGIYIGRLSGISNHHVPSWLKTNQLPTYSTNCIEDWEAKVDQIVDETIDQDMRLISGIPPWVQMYFDKIVEKKQLKIKDVFKNFSVFVYGGVNFEPYKSKLLETIGKKIDSIETYPASEGFIAYQNSQSDSGLLLLVDNGIFYEFIPTEEYFNENRKRLTLDQVKLGVNYALILHTNAGLWGY
;
A
#
# COMPACT_ATOMS: atom_id res chain seq x y z
N LEU A 1 -28.59 -1.22 -0.29
CA LEU A 1 -27.45 -1.10 -1.18
C LEU A 1 -26.15 -1.71 -0.59
N TRP A 2 -26.02 -1.78 0.73
CA TRP A 2 -24.88 -2.40 1.37
C TRP A 2 -25.15 -3.87 1.66
N PRO A 3 -24.16 -4.77 1.46
CA PRO A 3 -24.36 -6.22 1.65
C PRO A 3 -24.50 -6.62 3.13
N GLY A 4 -24.61 -5.67 4.03
CA GLY A 4 -24.77 -5.84 5.45
C GLY A 4 -24.05 -4.75 6.27
N LYS A 5 -23.93 -4.95 7.57
CA LYS A 5 -23.21 -4.02 8.44
C LYS A 5 -21.72 -4.06 8.12
N PRO A 6 -21.04 -2.90 7.87
CA PRO A 6 -19.60 -2.87 7.68
C PRO A 6 -18.86 -3.42 8.90
N LEU A 7 -17.73 -4.10 8.68
CA LEU A 7 -16.82 -4.47 9.76
C LEU A 7 -16.03 -3.26 10.23
N TYR A 8 -15.60 -2.44 9.27
CA TYR A 8 -14.76 -1.27 9.51
C TYR A 8 -15.24 -0.09 8.68
N PHE A 9 -14.86 1.10 9.14
CA PHE A 9 -14.75 2.27 8.30
C PHE A 9 -13.29 2.68 8.15
N ALA A 10 -12.79 2.69 6.93
CA ALA A 10 -11.48 3.25 6.62
C ALA A 10 -11.59 4.79 6.60
N LYS A 11 -10.87 5.45 7.50
CA LYS A 11 -10.77 6.91 7.58
C LYS A 11 -9.72 7.38 6.58
N THR A 12 -10.13 8.20 5.62
CA THR A 12 -9.21 8.81 4.65
C THR A 12 -9.02 10.29 4.95
N SER A 13 -7.83 10.82 4.68
CA SER A 13 -7.61 12.26 4.64
C SER A 13 -8.15 12.78 3.32
N GLY A 14 -9.38 13.27 3.30
CA GLY A 14 -9.93 13.95 2.11
C GLY A 14 -9.20 15.27 1.88
N THR A 15 -8.57 15.44 0.72
CA THR A 15 -7.84 16.65 0.36
C THR A 15 -8.75 17.85 0.07
N THR A 16 -9.99 17.60 -0.31
CA THR A 16 -10.93 18.67 -0.77
C THR A 16 -12.25 18.71 -0.02
N SER A 17 -12.68 17.64 0.65
CA SER A 17 -14.03 17.53 1.25
C SER A 17 -14.04 17.04 2.70
N GLY A 18 -12.91 17.15 3.41
CA GLY A 18 -12.80 16.66 4.80
C GLY A 18 -12.60 15.16 4.90
N THR A 19 -12.65 14.65 6.13
CA THR A 19 -12.44 13.22 6.40
C THR A 19 -13.60 12.38 5.83
N LYS A 20 -13.29 11.41 4.98
CA LYS A 20 -14.24 10.42 4.48
C LYS A 20 -14.13 9.12 5.24
N TYR A 21 -15.23 8.39 5.32
CA TYR A 21 -15.34 7.08 5.97
C TYR A 21 -15.79 6.05 4.92
N ILE A 22 -14.87 5.27 4.43
CA ILE A 22 -15.11 4.25 3.41
C ILE A 22 -15.47 2.93 4.08
N PRO A 23 -16.62 2.32 3.75
CA PRO A 23 -17.03 1.06 4.36
C PRO A 23 -16.14 -0.10 3.89
N ILE A 24 -15.73 -0.94 4.82
CA ILE A 24 -15.07 -2.21 4.54
C ILE A 24 -15.96 -3.32 5.11
N SER A 25 -16.48 -4.17 4.24
CA SER A 25 -17.36 -5.26 4.59
C SER A 25 -16.59 -6.57 4.84
N LYS A 26 -17.27 -7.55 5.42
CA LYS A 26 -16.73 -8.92 5.55
C LYS A 26 -16.38 -9.52 4.16
N GLN A 27 -17.12 -9.13 3.15
CA GLN A 27 -16.92 -9.60 1.77
C GLN A 27 -15.74 -8.90 1.09
N SER A 28 -15.47 -7.62 1.40
CA SER A 28 -14.42 -6.85 0.72
C SER A 28 -13.03 -7.02 1.32
N ILE A 29 -12.90 -7.26 2.64
CA ILE A 29 -11.58 -7.35 3.28
C ILE A 29 -10.68 -8.45 2.69
N PRO A 30 -11.16 -9.64 2.31
CA PRO A 30 -10.31 -10.65 1.68
C PRO A 30 -9.69 -10.17 0.36
N PHE A 31 -10.37 -9.34 -0.41
CA PHE A 31 -9.83 -8.83 -1.67
C PHE A 31 -8.63 -7.90 -1.44
N HIS A 32 -8.65 -7.06 -0.39
CA HIS A 32 -7.49 -6.24 -0.04
C HIS A 32 -6.28 -7.10 0.35
N ILE A 33 -6.51 -8.13 1.17
CA ILE A 33 -5.42 -8.97 1.70
C ILE A 33 -4.86 -9.89 0.62
N ASN A 34 -5.75 -10.52 -0.18
CA ASN A 34 -5.32 -11.40 -1.26
C ASN A 34 -4.56 -10.64 -2.34
N ALA A 35 -5.03 -9.47 -2.76
CA ALA A 35 -4.33 -8.67 -3.76
C ALA A 35 -2.92 -8.25 -3.30
N ALA A 36 -2.74 -7.87 -2.03
CA ALA A 36 -1.42 -7.57 -1.48
C ALA A 36 -0.51 -8.81 -1.45
N ARG A 37 -1.05 -9.98 -1.11
CA ARG A 37 -0.34 -11.27 -1.18
C ARG A 37 0.03 -11.64 -2.63
N ASP A 38 -0.92 -11.48 -3.55
CA ASP A 38 -0.76 -11.86 -4.94
C ASP A 38 0.26 -10.96 -5.65
N ALA A 39 0.40 -9.69 -5.24
CA ALA A 39 1.48 -8.82 -5.69
C ALA A 39 2.87 -9.39 -5.33
N LEU A 40 3.05 -9.88 -4.09
CA LEU A 40 4.30 -10.52 -3.67
C LEU A 40 4.54 -11.83 -4.41
N PHE A 41 3.53 -12.66 -4.58
CA PHE A 41 3.67 -13.94 -5.28
C PHE A 41 3.86 -13.78 -6.78
N SER A 42 3.27 -12.76 -7.40
CA SER A 42 3.53 -12.39 -8.79
C SER A 42 5.01 -12.05 -8.99
N TYR A 43 5.58 -11.22 -8.09
CA TYR A 43 7.00 -10.89 -8.08
C TYR A 43 7.88 -12.16 -7.95
N VAL A 44 7.57 -13.03 -6.99
CA VAL A 44 8.31 -14.30 -6.83
C VAL A 44 8.20 -15.17 -8.07
N SER A 45 7.03 -15.27 -8.68
CA SER A 45 6.80 -16.05 -9.90
C SER A 45 7.60 -15.53 -11.10
N GLU A 46 7.72 -14.22 -11.23
CA GLU A 46 8.48 -13.59 -12.32
C GLU A 46 10.00 -13.69 -12.13
N THR A 47 10.46 -13.39 -10.90
CA THR A 47 11.89 -13.21 -10.63
C THR A 47 12.59 -14.44 -10.06
N GLY A 48 11.82 -15.40 -9.51
CA GLY A 48 12.35 -16.52 -8.71
C GLY A 48 12.87 -16.12 -7.33
N ASN A 49 12.81 -14.83 -6.96
CA ASN A 49 13.34 -14.34 -5.68
C ASN A 49 12.30 -14.42 -4.57
N ALA A 50 12.40 -15.45 -3.74
CA ALA A 50 11.62 -15.61 -2.52
C ALA A 50 12.44 -15.35 -1.25
N SER A 51 13.73 -15.04 -1.38
CA SER A 51 14.68 -14.93 -0.24
C SER A 51 14.33 -13.83 0.76
N PHE A 52 13.50 -12.85 0.37
CA PHE A 52 13.04 -11.82 1.30
C PHE A 52 12.16 -12.38 2.42
N PHE A 53 11.53 -13.54 2.25
CA PHE A 53 10.76 -14.22 3.31
C PHE A 53 11.64 -14.83 4.42
N ASP A 54 12.93 -15.04 4.16
CA ASP A 54 13.87 -15.62 5.15
C ASP A 54 14.34 -14.62 6.21
N GLY A 55 13.99 -13.33 6.06
CA GLY A 55 14.39 -12.26 6.98
C GLY A 55 13.23 -11.41 7.45
N LYS A 56 13.55 -10.20 7.92
CA LYS A 56 12.54 -9.28 8.45
C LYS A 56 11.89 -8.45 7.34
N LEU A 57 10.59 -8.26 7.50
CA LEU A 57 9.72 -7.49 6.62
C LEU A 57 9.27 -6.24 7.39
N ILE A 58 9.72 -5.07 6.98
CA ILE A 58 9.40 -3.81 7.66
C ILE A 58 8.22 -3.12 6.96
N PHE A 59 7.18 -2.83 7.71
CA PHE A 59 5.98 -2.14 7.22
C PHE A 59 5.85 -0.77 7.88
N LEU A 60 6.23 0.29 7.17
CA LEU A 60 6.02 1.66 7.60
C LEU A 60 4.57 2.07 7.30
N SER A 61 3.74 2.06 8.31
CA SER A 61 2.30 2.29 8.19
C SER A 61 1.77 3.25 9.25
N GLY A 62 0.54 3.73 9.06
CA GLY A 62 -0.19 4.44 10.10
C GLY A 62 -0.47 3.53 11.30
N SER A 63 -0.87 4.14 12.44
CA SER A 63 -1.20 3.39 13.65
C SER A 63 -2.27 2.32 13.37
N PRO A 64 -2.08 1.08 13.87
CA PRO A 64 -3.08 0.01 13.80
C PRO A 64 -4.21 0.18 14.83
N GLU A 65 -4.16 1.18 15.69
CA GLU A 65 -5.23 1.47 16.61
C GLU A 65 -6.50 1.90 15.90
N MET A 66 -7.61 1.42 16.42
CA MET A 66 -8.93 1.70 15.88
C MET A 66 -9.87 2.24 16.95
N GLU A 67 -10.59 3.30 16.64
CA GLU A 67 -11.72 3.76 17.41
C GLU A 67 -12.94 2.86 17.20
N LYS A 68 -13.77 2.70 18.22
CA LYS A 68 -15.05 1.99 18.07
C LYS A 68 -16.20 2.97 18.26
N LYS A 69 -16.97 3.22 17.19
CA LYS A 69 -18.18 4.08 17.23
C LYS A 69 -19.41 3.28 16.81
N LYS A 70 -20.45 3.30 17.63
CA LYS A 70 -21.72 2.56 17.38
C LYS A 70 -21.50 1.09 16.97
N GLY A 71 -20.50 0.45 17.60
CA GLY A 71 -20.18 -0.95 17.38
C GLY A 71 -19.42 -1.27 16.09
N ILE A 72 -18.91 -0.25 15.36
CA ILE A 72 -18.08 -0.41 14.18
C ILE A 72 -16.70 0.17 14.47
N TYR A 73 -15.64 -0.54 14.04
CA TYR A 73 -14.28 -0.07 14.17
C TYR A 73 -13.92 0.92 13.07
N ILE A 74 -13.19 1.97 13.42
CA ILE A 74 -12.78 3.05 12.54
C ILE A 74 -11.26 3.21 12.65
N GLY A 75 -10.55 3.15 11.53
CA GLY A 75 -9.10 3.32 11.47
C GLY A 75 -8.62 3.67 10.07
N ARG A 76 -7.31 3.82 9.89
CA ARG A 76 -6.72 3.92 8.56
C ARG A 76 -6.69 2.54 7.90
N LEU A 77 -6.77 2.47 6.56
CA LEU A 77 -6.72 1.19 5.83
C LEU A 77 -5.48 0.36 6.21
N SER A 78 -4.31 0.98 6.27
CA SER A 78 -3.07 0.29 6.64
C SER A 78 -3.12 -0.30 8.06
N GLY A 79 -3.75 0.40 9.00
CA GLY A 79 -3.99 -0.11 10.35
C GLY A 79 -4.97 -1.28 10.36
N ILE A 80 -6.09 -1.17 9.63
CA ILE A 80 -7.07 -2.24 9.47
C ILE A 80 -6.39 -3.48 8.87
N SER A 81 -5.63 -3.31 7.80
CA SER A 81 -4.91 -4.40 7.12
C SER A 81 -3.92 -5.11 8.04
N ASN A 82 -3.28 -4.40 8.96
CA ASN A 82 -2.34 -4.97 9.93
C ASN A 82 -3.00 -6.07 10.80
N HIS A 83 -4.27 -5.91 11.15
CA HIS A 83 -5.03 -6.92 11.90
C HIS A 83 -5.33 -8.19 11.12
N HIS A 84 -5.24 -8.14 9.79
CA HIS A 84 -5.53 -9.24 8.87
C HIS A 84 -4.28 -9.89 8.25
N VAL A 85 -3.09 -9.45 8.64
CA VAL A 85 -1.84 -10.08 8.19
C VAL A 85 -1.82 -11.55 8.61
N PRO A 86 -1.53 -12.49 7.69
CA PRO A 86 -1.45 -13.91 8.01
C PRO A 86 -0.41 -14.21 9.10
N SER A 87 -0.71 -15.17 9.96
CA SER A 87 0.14 -15.50 11.13
C SER A 87 1.57 -15.89 10.73
N TRP A 88 1.75 -16.59 9.62
CA TRP A 88 3.06 -16.98 9.11
C TRP A 88 3.93 -15.77 8.71
N LEU A 89 3.31 -14.65 8.28
CA LEU A 89 4.03 -13.44 7.93
C LEU A 89 4.34 -12.58 9.17
N LYS A 90 3.47 -12.62 10.18
CA LYS A 90 3.62 -11.82 11.42
C LYS A 90 4.90 -12.12 12.18
N THR A 91 5.43 -13.34 12.10
CA THR A 91 6.67 -13.74 12.80
C THR A 91 7.88 -12.92 12.34
N ASN A 92 7.88 -12.53 11.07
CA ASN A 92 8.95 -11.74 10.47
C ASN A 92 8.60 -10.26 10.28
N GLN A 93 7.39 -9.84 10.68
CA GLN A 93 6.93 -8.47 10.52
C GLN A 93 7.50 -7.56 11.60
N LEU A 94 8.00 -6.39 11.18
CA LEU A 94 8.39 -5.27 12.02
C LEU A 94 7.76 -3.96 11.48
N PRO A 95 7.64 -2.90 12.26
CA PRO A 95 7.89 -2.84 13.70
C PRO A 95 6.86 -3.63 14.52
N THR A 96 7.11 -3.76 15.82
CA THR A 96 6.14 -4.34 16.75
C THR A 96 4.84 -3.55 16.80
N TYR A 97 3.79 -4.16 17.32
CA TYR A 97 2.48 -3.50 17.46
C TYR A 97 2.58 -2.23 18.31
N SER A 98 3.30 -2.29 19.44
CA SER A 98 3.48 -1.13 20.33
C SER A 98 4.15 0.04 19.66
N THR A 99 5.23 -0.22 18.91
CA THR A 99 5.95 0.81 18.12
C THR A 99 5.05 1.39 17.02
N ASN A 100 4.25 0.54 16.39
CA ASN A 100 3.31 1.00 15.36
C ASN A 100 2.18 1.88 15.92
N CYS A 101 1.85 1.79 17.19
CA CYS A 101 0.83 2.62 17.86
C CYS A 101 1.33 4.01 18.26
N ILE A 102 2.62 4.31 18.18
CA ILE A 102 3.15 5.65 18.46
C ILE A 102 2.51 6.64 17.48
N GLU A 103 1.87 7.68 18.00
CA GLU A 103 1.15 8.67 17.19
C GLU A 103 2.08 9.71 16.57
N ASP A 104 3.06 10.20 17.35
CA ASP A 104 4.08 11.13 16.85
C ASP A 104 4.98 10.42 15.84
N TRP A 105 5.01 10.97 14.63
CA TRP A 105 5.71 10.32 13.52
C TRP A 105 7.22 10.30 13.67
N GLU A 106 7.81 11.36 14.20
CA GLU A 106 9.27 11.42 14.39
C GLU A 106 9.72 10.45 15.47
N ALA A 107 9.05 10.47 16.63
CA ALA A 107 9.30 9.51 17.71
C ALA A 107 9.06 8.06 17.26
N LYS A 108 8.04 7.84 16.42
CA LYS A 108 7.77 6.52 15.84
C LYS A 108 8.90 6.04 14.95
N VAL A 109 9.41 6.90 14.05
CA VAL A 109 10.50 6.52 13.16
C VAL A 109 11.77 6.25 13.95
N ASP A 110 12.07 7.03 14.98
CA ASP A 110 13.22 6.79 15.86
C ASP A 110 13.11 5.43 16.55
N GLN A 111 11.94 5.10 17.10
CA GLN A 111 11.71 3.79 17.73
C GLN A 111 11.78 2.64 16.72
N ILE A 112 11.30 2.82 15.48
CA ILE A 112 11.43 1.83 14.41
C ILE A 112 12.91 1.62 14.07
N VAL A 113 13.71 2.68 13.97
CA VAL A 113 15.15 2.56 13.73
C VAL A 113 15.81 1.74 14.83
N ASP A 114 15.53 2.06 16.11
CA ASP A 114 16.11 1.33 17.25
C ASP A 114 15.73 -0.16 17.26
N GLU A 115 14.50 -0.47 16.88
CA GLU A 115 13.99 -1.84 16.83
C GLU A 115 14.56 -2.66 15.67
N THR A 116 14.94 -2.01 14.56
CA THR A 116 15.20 -2.70 13.29
C THR A 116 16.64 -2.62 12.79
N ILE A 117 17.44 -1.67 13.27
CA ILE A 117 18.74 -1.34 12.70
C ILE A 117 19.76 -2.50 12.71
N ASP A 118 19.64 -3.44 13.64
CA ASP A 118 20.48 -4.63 13.76
C ASP A 118 19.77 -5.92 13.30
N GLN A 119 18.60 -5.79 12.64
CA GLN A 119 17.84 -6.92 12.10
C GLN A 119 18.23 -7.22 10.65
N ASP A 120 18.02 -8.44 10.20
CA ASP A 120 18.17 -8.83 8.78
C ASP A 120 16.94 -8.38 7.98
N MET A 121 16.82 -7.06 7.73
CA MET A 121 15.77 -6.52 6.87
C MET A 121 16.00 -6.92 5.42
N ARG A 122 15.00 -7.54 4.81
CA ARG A 122 15.06 -7.96 3.40
C ARG A 122 14.01 -7.31 2.52
N LEU A 123 12.88 -6.93 3.09
CA LEU A 123 11.83 -6.19 2.42
C LEU A 123 11.41 -5.00 3.28
N ILE A 124 11.17 -3.86 2.64
CA ILE A 124 10.49 -2.72 3.26
C ILE A 124 9.25 -2.35 2.46
N SER A 125 8.17 -2.04 3.15
CA SER A 125 6.93 -1.51 2.56
C SER A 125 6.56 -0.19 3.21
N GLY A 126 6.22 0.81 2.39
CA GLY A 126 5.80 2.12 2.85
C GLY A 126 5.75 3.14 1.72
N ILE A 127 5.15 4.29 1.99
CA ILE A 127 5.21 5.39 1.03
C ILE A 127 6.66 5.91 0.92
N PRO A 128 7.13 6.24 -0.28
CA PRO A 128 8.53 6.64 -0.52
C PRO A 128 9.09 7.69 0.44
N PRO A 129 8.38 8.81 0.75
CA PRO A 129 8.90 9.78 1.70
C PRO A 129 9.13 9.24 3.11
N TRP A 130 8.29 8.31 3.59
CA TRP A 130 8.48 7.71 4.92
C TRP A 130 9.67 6.76 4.95
N VAL A 131 9.84 5.98 3.87
CA VAL A 131 11.01 5.11 3.71
C VAL A 131 12.29 5.92 3.62
N GLN A 132 12.28 7.05 2.91
CA GLN A 132 13.42 7.95 2.85
C GLN A 132 13.79 8.50 4.24
N MET A 133 12.81 8.98 5.03
CA MET A 133 13.06 9.46 6.40
C MET A 133 13.66 8.37 7.28
N TYR A 134 13.14 7.16 7.22
CA TYR A 134 13.66 6.01 7.96
C TYR A 134 15.12 5.70 7.56
N PHE A 135 15.42 5.68 6.27
CA PHE A 135 16.78 5.43 5.78
C PHE A 135 17.73 6.57 6.11
N ASP A 136 17.30 7.83 6.02
CA ASP A 136 18.13 8.99 6.39
C ASP A 136 18.57 8.89 7.87
N LYS A 137 17.67 8.53 8.80
CA LYS A 137 17.99 8.31 10.22
C LYS A 137 18.96 7.14 10.44
N ILE A 138 18.85 6.05 9.69
CA ILE A 138 19.78 4.92 9.76
C ILE A 138 21.16 5.35 9.26
N VAL A 139 21.23 6.05 8.14
CA VAL A 139 22.49 6.56 7.58
C VAL A 139 23.16 7.54 8.55
N GLU A 140 22.38 8.43 9.17
CA GLU A 140 22.88 9.35 10.20
C GLU A 140 23.47 8.58 11.41
N LYS A 141 22.77 7.54 11.88
CA LYS A 141 23.19 6.76 13.07
C LYS A 141 24.38 5.84 12.81
N LYS A 142 24.44 5.18 11.66
CA LYS A 142 25.49 4.19 11.32
C LYS A 142 26.61 4.77 10.47
N GLN A 143 26.44 5.94 9.83
CA GLN A 143 27.38 6.54 8.87
C GLN A 143 27.75 5.59 7.71
N LEU A 144 26.76 4.74 7.30
CA LEU A 144 26.88 3.74 6.24
C LEU A 144 25.69 3.85 5.29
N LYS A 145 25.85 3.41 4.05
CA LYS A 145 24.73 3.24 3.13
C LYS A 145 23.83 2.07 3.56
N ILE A 146 22.58 2.11 3.18
CA ILE A 146 21.58 1.09 3.57
C ILE A 146 22.02 -0.33 3.15
N LYS A 147 22.64 -0.48 1.97
CA LYS A 147 23.17 -1.79 1.50
C LYS A 147 24.21 -2.40 2.45
N ASP A 148 24.92 -1.57 3.19
CA ASP A 148 26.00 -2.01 4.10
C ASP A 148 25.44 -2.31 5.50
N VAL A 149 24.32 -1.69 5.87
CA VAL A 149 23.56 -1.99 7.09
C VAL A 149 22.70 -3.23 6.87
N PHE A 150 21.89 -3.28 5.82
CA PHE A 150 21.00 -4.37 5.49
C PHE A 150 21.50 -5.10 4.23
N LYS A 151 22.46 -6.00 4.42
CA LYS A 151 23.17 -6.69 3.31
C LYS A 151 22.24 -7.47 2.38
N ASN A 152 21.19 -8.07 2.96
CA ASN A 152 20.22 -8.92 2.24
C ASN A 152 18.97 -8.14 1.77
N PHE A 153 18.91 -6.83 1.98
CA PHE A 153 17.78 -6.01 1.51
C PHE A 153 17.66 -6.07 -0.01
N SER A 154 16.50 -6.48 -0.51
CA SER A 154 16.29 -6.78 -1.93
C SER A 154 15.01 -6.21 -2.53
N VAL A 155 13.95 -5.96 -1.73
CA VAL A 155 12.64 -5.59 -2.26
C VAL A 155 12.05 -4.37 -1.53
N PHE A 156 11.60 -3.40 -2.32
CA PHE A 156 10.84 -2.24 -1.84
C PHE A 156 9.42 -2.27 -2.39
N VAL A 157 8.43 -2.41 -1.50
CA VAL A 157 7.00 -2.34 -1.84
C VAL A 157 6.47 -0.96 -1.53
N TYR A 158 5.91 -0.28 -2.52
CA TYR A 158 5.41 1.08 -2.33
C TYR A 158 4.05 1.30 -3.02
N GLY A 159 3.41 2.42 -2.70
CA GLY A 159 2.18 2.87 -3.31
C GLY A 159 1.69 4.17 -2.69
N GLY A 160 0.56 4.66 -3.16
CA GLY A 160 -0.12 5.84 -2.61
C GLY A 160 0.42 7.20 -3.08
N VAL A 161 1.64 7.25 -3.62
CA VAL A 161 2.23 8.45 -4.23
C VAL A 161 3.10 8.07 -5.42
N ASN A 162 3.30 9.00 -6.36
CA ASN A 162 4.23 8.81 -7.47
C ASN A 162 5.66 8.65 -6.92
N PHE A 163 6.35 7.59 -7.33
CA PHE A 163 7.71 7.26 -6.87
C PHE A 163 8.80 8.10 -7.54
N GLU A 164 8.63 8.50 -8.79
CA GLU A 164 9.67 9.13 -9.59
C GLU A 164 10.38 10.32 -8.90
N PRO A 165 9.69 11.23 -8.18
CA PRO A 165 10.36 12.34 -7.48
C PRO A 165 11.32 11.89 -6.38
N TYR A 166 11.14 10.70 -5.82
CA TYR A 166 11.92 10.16 -4.68
C TYR A 166 12.99 9.16 -5.11
N LYS A 167 12.85 8.57 -6.29
CA LYS A 167 13.61 7.42 -6.77
C LYS A 167 15.12 7.63 -6.76
N SER A 168 15.58 8.74 -7.30
CA SER A 168 17.02 9.03 -7.39
C SER A 168 17.67 9.12 -6.01
N LYS A 169 17.09 9.90 -5.10
CA LYS A 169 17.59 10.06 -3.73
C LYS A 169 17.55 8.74 -2.96
N LEU A 170 16.45 8.00 -3.08
CA LEU A 170 16.27 6.71 -2.39
C LEU A 170 17.32 5.70 -2.83
N LEU A 171 17.55 5.55 -4.14
CA LEU A 171 18.56 4.63 -4.69
C LEU A 171 19.99 5.04 -4.30
N GLU A 172 20.29 6.33 -4.26
CA GLU A 172 21.55 6.85 -3.77
C GLU A 172 21.78 6.49 -2.29
N THR A 173 20.76 6.69 -1.45
CA THR A 173 20.79 6.36 -0.02
C THR A 173 20.98 4.86 0.20
N ILE A 174 20.28 4.03 -0.60
CA ILE A 174 20.42 2.57 -0.55
C ILE A 174 21.83 2.15 -1.01
N GLY A 175 22.35 2.73 -2.09
CA GLY A 175 23.69 2.46 -2.61
C GLY A 175 23.82 1.19 -3.46
N LYS A 176 22.71 0.54 -3.83
CA LYS A 176 22.62 -0.55 -4.81
C LYS A 176 21.25 -0.52 -5.51
N LYS A 177 21.17 -1.16 -6.68
CA LYS A 177 19.87 -1.42 -7.31
C LYS A 177 19.13 -2.48 -6.48
N ILE A 178 17.86 -2.27 -6.26
CA ILE A 178 16.92 -3.21 -5.65
C ILE A 178 15.68 -3.31 -6.52
N ASP A 179 14.96 -4.39 -6.38
CA ASP A 179 13.66 -4.55 -7.04
C ASP A 179 12.57 -3.77 -6.29
N SER A 180 11.55 -3.39 -7.02
CA SER A 180 10.42 -2.69 -6.42
C SER A 180 9.10 -3.27 -6.90
N ILE A 181 8.09 -3.19 -6.04
CA ILE A 181 6.72 -3.60 -6.34
C ILE A 181 5.82 -2.40 -6.07
N GLU A 182 5.31 -1.80 -7.14
CA GLU A 182 4.31 -0.75 -7.00
C GLU A 182 2.94 -1.37 -6.77
N THR A 183 2.18 -0.79 -5.85
CA THR A 183 0.82 -1.21 -5.51
C THR A 183 -0.11 -0.01 -5.54
N TYR A 184 -1.35 -0.25 -5.94
CA TYR A 184 -2.42 0.76 -5.93
C TYR A 184 -3.55 0.34 -4.98
N PRO A 185 -3.30 0.31 -3.66
CA PRO A 185 -4.33 0.12 -2.67
C PRO A 185 -5.07 1.44 -2.43
N ALA A 186 -6.40 1.37 -2.38
CA ALA A 186 -7.25 2.46 -1.95
C ALA A 186 -8.18 1.96 -0.84
N SER A 187 -8.75 2.87 -0.04
CA SER A 187 -9.74 2.47 0.98
C SER A 187 -10.98 1.84 0.35
N GLU A 188 -11.26 2.22 -0.87
CA GLU A 188 -12.37 1.75 -1.70
C GLU A 188 -12.16 0.32 -2.20
N GLY A 189 -10.90 -0.09 -2.41
CA GLY A 189 -10.51 -1.40 -2.91
C GLY A 189 -9.05 -1.45 -3.36
N PHE A 190 -8.50 -2.64 -3.51
CA PHE A 190 -7.17 -2.81 -4.08
C PHE A 190 -7.29 -2.87 -5.61
N ILE A 191 -6.79 -1.85 -6.30
CA ILE A 191 -7.10 -1.59 -7.71
C ILE A 191 -6.13 -2.30 -8.65
N ALA A 192 -4.82 -2.19 -8.39
CA ALA A 192 -3.78 -2.71 -9.27
C ALA A 192 -2.46 -2.94 -8.52
N TYR A 193 -1.57 -3.73 -9.11
CA TYR A 193 -0.17 -3.86 -8.67
C TYR A 193 0.75 -4.10 -9.86
N GLN A 194 2.03 -3.82 -9.68
CA GLN A 194 3.09 -4.14 -10.63
C GLN A 194 3.29 -5.66 -10.67
N ASN A 195 3.08 -6.26 -11.82
CA ASN A 195 3.24 -7.70 -12.05
C ASN A 195 4.48 -8.06 -12.87
N SER A 196 5.26 -7.06 -13.32
CA SER A 196 6.50 -7.26 -14.06
C SER A 196 7.55 -6.23 -13.65
N GLN A 197 8.82 -6.64 -13.57
CA GLN A 197 9.95 -5.74 -13.31
C GLN A 197 10.41 -5.02 -14.59
N SER A 198 10.00 -5.48 -15.77
CA SER A 198 10.33 -4.89 -17.07
C SER A 198 9.30 -3.90 -17.56
N ASP A 199 8.05 -4.00 -17.12
CA ASP A 199 6.95 -3.15 -17.56
C ASP A 199 6.74 -1.98 -16.60
N SER A 200 6.37 -0.82 -17.15
CA SER A 200 6.07 0.39 -16.36
C SER A 200 4.61 0.49 -15.91
N GLY A 201 3.75 -0.43 -16.38
CA GLY A 201 2.32 -0.45 -16.06
C GLY A 201 2.00 -1.26 -14.81
N LEU A 202 0.77 -1.08 -14.31
CA LEU A 202 0.20 -1.88 -13.25
C LEU A 202 -0.89 -2.80 -13.81
N LEU A 203 -0.93 -4.05 -13.36
CA LEU A 203 -1.99 -4.99 -13.66
C LEU A 203 -3.28 -4.55 -12.96
N LEU A 204 -4.29 -4.14 -13.71
CA LEU A 204 -5.62 -3.84 -13.18
C LEU A 204 -6.32 -5.13 -12.73
N LEU A 205 -6.82 -5.17 -11.50
CA LEU A 205 -7.47 -6.33 -10.92
C LEU A 205 -8.97 -6.33 -11.24
N VAL A 206 -9.35 -6.99 -12.31
CA VAL A 206 -10.75 -6.99 -12.82
C VAL A 206 -11.68 -7.95 -12.08
N ASP A 207 -11.15 -8.89 -11.32
CA ASP A 207 -11.90 -9.89 -10.53
C ASP A 207 -11.79 -9.67 -9.01
N ASN A 208 -11.38 -8.48 -8.59
CA ASN A 208 -11.08 -8.15 -7.18
C ASN A 208 -12.26 -7.46 -6.44
N GLY A 209 -13.50 -7.81 -6.81
CA GLY A 209 -14.70 -7.28 -6.16
C GLY A 209 -15.00 -5.81 -6.50
N ILE A 210 -14.44 -5.30 -7.58
CA ILE A 210 -14.64 -3.96 -8.11
C ILE A 210 -15.10 -4.05 -9.55
N PHE A 211 -16.20 -3.38 -9.87
CA PHE A 211 -16.59 -3.10 -11.24
C PHE A 211 -16.14 -1.69 -11.61
N TYR A 212 -15.44 -1.56 -12.73
CA TYR A 212 -14.84 -0.31 -13.18
C TYR A 212 -15.63 0.31 -14.31
N GLU A 213 -15.87 1.63 -14.22
CA GLU A 213 -16.25 2.47 -15.34
C GLU A 213 -15.20 3.56 -15.53
N PHE A 214 -15.10 4.06 -16.73
CA PHE A 214 -14.08 5.01 -17.16
C PHE A 214 -14.72 6.23 -17.81
N ILE A 215 -14.31 7.42 -17.39
CA ILE A 215 -14.73 8.68 -18.03
C ILE A 215 -13.48 9.34 -18.58
N PRO A 216 -13.39 9.63 -19.90
CA PRO A 216 -12.28 10.41 -20.43
C PRO A 216 -12.10 11.69 -19.61
N THR A 217 -10.87 12.01 -19.19
CA THR A 217 -10.63 13.15 -18.29
C THR A 217 -11.12 14.47 -18.86
N GLU A 218 -11.10 14.62 -20.18
CA GLU A 218 -11.62 15.81 -20.90
C GLU A 218 -13.13 15.95 -20.76
N GLU A 219 -13.86 14.85 -20.57
CA GLU A 219 -15.31 14.83 -20.42
C GLU A 219 -15.78 14.81 -18.96
N TYR A 220 -14.84 14.75 -17.99
CA TYR A 220 -15.20 14.52 -16.58
C TYR A 220 -16.20 15.53 -16.00
N PHE A 221 -16.09 16.79 -16.39
CA PHE A 221 -16.98 17.87 -15.92
C PHE A 221 -18.21 18.09 -16.81
N ASN A 222 -18.37 17.33 -17.89
CA ASN A 222 -19.56 17.43 -18.76
C ASN A 222 -20.78 16.81 -18.07
N GLU A 223 -21.94 17.45 -18.14
CA GLU A 223 -23.20 16.92 -17.58
C GLU A 223 -23.59 15.59 -18.21
N ASN A 224 -23.39 15.43 -19.52
CA ASN A 224 -23.72 14.23 -20.31
C ASN A 224 -22.50 13.33 -20.57
N ARG A 225 -21.53 13.30 -19.65
CA ARG A 225 -20.33 12.47 -19.79
C ARG A 225 -20.67 11.00 -19.94
N LYS A 226 -20.05 10.36 -20.90
CA LYS A 226 -20.18 8.91 -21.11
C LYS A 226 -19.35 8.15 -20.09
N ARG A 227 -19.92 7.08 -19.57
CA ARG A 227 -19.19 6.09 -18.78
C ARG A 227 -18.90 4.89 -19.68
N LEU A 228 -17.65 4.56 -19.80
CA LEU A 228 -17.15 3.48 -20.64
C LEU A 228 -16.86 2.26 -19.77
N THR A 229 -17.07 1.08 -20.31
CA THR A 229 -16.60 -0.18 -19.73
C THR A 229 -15.17 -0.49 -20.20
N LEU A 230 -14.52 -1.48 -19.58
CA LEU A 230 -13.10 -1.78 -19.85
C LEU A 230 -12.82 -2.13 -21.32
N ASP A 231 -13.76 -2.78 -22.00
CA ASP A 231 -13.65 -3.11 -23.44
C ASP A 231 -13.73 -1.90 -24.39
N GLN A 232 -14.15 -0.75 -23.87
CA GLN A 232 -14.32 0.49 -24.64
C GLN A 232 -13.16 1.49 -24.44
N VAL A 233 -12.27 1.24 -23.49
CA VAL A 233 -11.13 2.13 -23.24
C VAL A 233 -10.08 2.01 -24.34
N LYS A 234 -9.34 3.08 -24.57
CA LYS A 234 -8.29 3.16 -25.58
C LYS A 234 -6.94 3.43 -24.94
N LEU A 235 -5.89 2.84 -25.47
CA LEU A 235 -4.52 3.12 -25.05
C LEU A 235 -4.17 4.59 -25.32
N GLY A 236 -3.38 5.17 -24.44
CA GLY A 236 -2.91 6.55 -24.56
C GLY A 236 -3.93 7.62 -24.17
N VAL A 237 -5.13 7.24 -23.71
CA VAL A 237 -6.14 8.16 -23.19
C VAL A 237 -6.17 8.12 -21.67
N ASN A 238 -6.24 9.29 -21.04
CA ASN A 238 -6.41 9.40 -19.58
C ASN A 238 -7.89 9.31 -19.22
N TYR A 239 -8.17 8.53 -18.19
CA TYR A 239 -9.52 8.32 -17.68
C TYR A 239 -9.61 8.59 -16.19
N ALA A 240 -10.73 9.18 -15.76
CA ALA A 240 -11.17 9.13 -14.38
C ALA A 240 -11.83 7.77 -14.12
N LEU A 241 -11.41 7.09 -13.04
CA LEU A 241 -11.99 5.83 -12.61
C LEU A 241 -13.26 6.05 -11.80
N ILE A 242 -14.30 5.32 -12.13
CA ILE A 242 -15.52 5.20 -11.32
C ILE A 242 -15.58 3.78 -10.76
N LEU A 243 -15.71 3.68 -9.45
CA LEU A 243 -15.65 2.41 -8.75
C LEU A 243 -17.03 1.99 -8.24
N HIS A 244 -17.38 0.73 -8.48
CA HIS A 244 -18.52 0.05 -7.87
C HIS A 244 -17.97 -1.15 -7.11
N THR A 245 -18.08 -1.14 -5.78
CA THR A 245 -17.40 -2.15 -4.97
C THR A 245 -18.38 -3.05 -4.24
N ASN A 246 -17.96 -4.27 -3.96
CA ASN A 246 -18.73 -5.22 -3.15
C ASN A 246 -18.85 -4.81 -1.67
N ALA A 247 -18.18 -3.75 -1.25
CA ALA A 247 -18.36 -3.10 0.06
C ALA A 247 -19.57 -2.14 0.09
N GLY A 248 -20.21 -1.90 -1.07
CA GLY A 248 -21.41 -1.07 -1.18
C GLY A 248 -21.15 0.36 -1.65
N LEU A 249 -19.97 0.69 -2.13
CA LEU A 249 -19.74 1.92 -2.87
C LEU A 249 -20.32 1.79 -4.27
N TRP A 250 -21.00 2.83 -4.72
CA TRP A 250 -21.63 2.84 -6.03
C TRP A 250 -21.39 4.16 -6.75
N GLY A 251 -20.76 4.11 -7.93
CA GLY A 251 -20.43 5.28 -8.73
C GLY A 251 -19.44 6.24 -8.05
N TYR A 252 -18.54 5.72 -7.26
CA TYR A 252 -17.55 6.49 -6.49
C TYR A 252 -16.37 6.91 -7.35
#